data_49e4e318b8549b3b0578c371fead4181
#
_entry.id   49e4e318b8549b3b0578c371fead4181
#
_cell.length_a   1.000
_cell.length_b   1.000
_cell.length_c   1.000
_cell.angle_alpha   90.00
_cell.angle_beta   90.00
_cell.angle_gamma   90.00
#
_symmetry.space_group_name_H-M   'P 1'
#
loop_
_entity.id
_entity.type
_entity.pdbx_description
1 polymer ?
#
loop_
_entity_poly.entity_id
_entity_poly.type
_entity_poly.pdbx_seq_one_letter_code
_entity_poly.pdbx_strand_id
1 'polypeptide(L)'
;MKLFSSEIEFELINRTKMNKLIIDIANEKIFLMMIINTNIYNITHENTKINYESLTIIINNFLSSKKLKVSDINEIYVNKGTGSFAGIRNLMSVVKAFNVAKNIDYYCYNLG
;
A
#
# COMPACT_ATOMS: atom_id res chain seq x y z
N MET A 1 -6.57 9.34 -9.70
CA MET A 1 -5.24 9.82 -9.23
C MET A 1 -4.23 8.72 -9.44
N LYS A 2 -3.08 9.07 -9.95
CA LYS A 2 -1.97 8.11 -10.03
C LYS A 2 -1.17 8.14 -8.74
N LEU A 3 -0.90 7.00 -8.18
CA LEU A 3 -0.08 6.83 -7.00
C LEU A 3 1.40 7.07 -7.33
N PHE A 4 1.89 6.40 -8.36
CA PHE A 4 3.28 6.50 -8.82
C PHE A 4 3.31 6.90 -10.29
N SER A 5 4.47 7.34 -10.74
CA SER A 5 4.68 7.60 -12.16
C SER A 5 4.55 6.29 -12.96
N SER A 6 4.26 6.40 -14.26
CA SER A 6 4.19 5.24 -15.14
C SER A 6 5.50 4.44 -15.17
N GLU A 7 6.64 5.11 -15.03
CA GLU A 7 7.95 4.45 -14.99
C GLU A 7 8.09 3.57 -13.76
N ILE A 8 7.67 4.07 -12.58
CA ILE A 8 7.73 3.31 -11.35
C ILE A 8 6.77 2.13 -11.40
N GLU A 9 5.55 2.34 -11.91
CA GLU A 9 4.59 1.24 -12.10
C GLU A 9 5.16 0.15 -12.99
N PHE A 10 5.78 0.54 -14.10
CA PHE A 10 6.41 -0.40 -15.02
C PHE A 10 7.52 -1.20 -14.34
N GLU A 11 8.39 -0.54 -13.59
CA GLU A 11 9.45 -1.22 -12.85
C GLU A 11 8.90 -2.19 -11.81
N LEU A 12 7.87 -1.79 -11.06
CA LEU A 12 7.26 -2.66 -10.06
C LEU A 12 6.66 -3.91 -10.68
N ILE A 13 6.03 -3.78 -11.85
CA ILE A 13 5.45 -4.94 -12.55
C ILE A 13 6.54 -5.86 -13.07
N ASN A 14 7.63 -5.33 -13.62
CA ASN A 14 8.63 -6.11 -14.32
C ASN A 14 9.82 -6.54 -13.47
N ARG A 15 9.99 -5.92 -12.30
CA ARG A 15 11.15 -6.13 -11.44
C ARG A 15 11.23 -7.54 -10.87
N THR A 16 10.10 -8.05 -10.42
CA THR A 16 9.99 -9.40 -9.87
C THR A 16 8.60 -9.95 -10.13
N LYS A 17 8.44 -11.28 -9.93
CA LYS A 17 7.12 -11.92 -9.97
C LYS A 17 6.47 -11.99 -8.60
N MET A 18 6.95 -11.24 -7.64
CA MET A 18 6.41 -11.19 -6.28
C MET A 18 5.09 -10.43 -6.22
N ASN A 19 4.24 -10.81 -5.30
CA ASN A 19 3.02 -10.08 -5.00
C ASN A 19 3.37 -8.79 -4.26
N LYS A 20 2.79 -7.68 -4.70
CA LYS A 20 3.10 -6.35 -4.17
C LYS A 20 1.85 -5.62 -3.76
N LEU A 21 1.96 -4.84 -2.70
CA LEU A 21 0.93 -3.92 -2.24
C LEU A 21 1.50 -2.51 -2.22
N ILE A 22 0.81 -1.57 -2.81
CA ILE A 22 1.21 -0.17 -2.88
C ILE A 22 0.16 0.65 -2.14
N ILE A 23 0.61 1.51 -1.22
CA ILE A 23 -0.28 2.31 -0.38
C ILE A 23 0.13 3.77 -0.46
N ASP A 24 -0.83 4.64 -0.79
CA ASP A 24 -0.63 6.09 -0.82
C ASP A 24 -1.72 6.75 0.02
N ILE A 25 -1.32 7.43 1.10
CA ILE A 25 -2.21 8.25 1.91
C ILE A 25 -1.73 9.70 1.99
N ALA A 26 -0.87 10.10 1.06
CA ALA A 26 -0.30 11.45 1.04
C ALA A 26 -1.29 12.51 0.58
N ASN A 27 -2.42 12.12 0.00
CA ASN A 27 -3.40 13.01 -0.61
C ASN A 27 -4.77 12.85 0.05
N GLU A 28 -5.80 13.44 -0.58
CA GLU A 28 -7.16 13.41 -0.06
C GLU A 28 -7.80 12.03 -0.07
N LYS A 29 -7.23 11.10 -0.83
CA LYS A 29 -7.71 9.73 -0.90
C LYS A 29 -6.68 8.78 -0.33
N ILE A 30 -7.15 7.72 0.29
CA ILE A 30 -6.33 6.56 0.58
C ILE A 30 -6.39 5.69 -0.66
N PHE A 31 -5.26 5.49 -1.31
CA PHE A 31 -5.16 4.70 -2.53
C PHE A 31 -4.41 3.41 -2.22
N LEU A 32 -5.00 2.28 -2.59
CA LEU A 32 -4.37 0.97 -2.48
C LEU A 32 -4.30 0.33 -3.86
N MET A 33 -3.16 -0.24 -4.19
CA MET A 33 -2.95 -1.00 -5.40
C MET A 33 -2.31 -2.33 -5.05
N MET A 34 -2.77 -3.38 -5.70
CA MET A 34 -2.24 -4.73 -5.56
C MET A 34 -1.74 -5.19 -6.92
N ILE A 35 -0.51 -5.66 -6.98
CA ILE A 35 0.05 -6.27 -8.19
C ILE A 35 0.31 -7.73 -7.87
N ILE A 36 -0.46 -8.60 -8.51
CA ILE A 36 -0.39 -10.05 -8.34
C ILE A 36 -0.01 -10.63 -9.70
N ASN A 37 1.24 -11.08 -9.81
CA ASN A 37 1.84 -11.44 -11.10
C ASN A 37 1.82 -10.20 -12.01
N THR A 38 1.04 -10.22 -13.09
CA THR A 38 0.86 -9.07 -13.98
C THR A 38 -0.51 -8.42 -13.83
N ASN A 39 -1.35 -8.92 -12.94
CA ASN A 39 -2.69 -8.36 -12.71
C ASN A 39 -2.61 -7.22 -11.71
N ILE A 40 -3.30 -6.13 -12.02
CA ILE A 40 -3.31 -4.92 -11.19
C ILE A 40 -4.74 -4.67 -10.74
N TYR A 41 -4.90 -4.49 -9.43
CA TYR A 41 -6.18 -4.14 -8.81
C TYR A 41 -5.97 -2.90 -7.95
N ASN A 42 -6.95 -2.01 -7.89
CA ASN A 42 -6.85 -0.84 -7.03
C ASN A 42 -8.19 -0.48 -6.42
N ILE A 43 -8.13 0.30 -5.34
CA ILE A 43 -9.30 0.81 -4.64
C ILE A 43 -8.92 2.13 -3.96
N THR A 44 -9.89 3.01 -3.77
CA THR A 44 -9.70 4.25 -3.04
C THR A 44 -10.72 4.39 -1.92
N HIS A 45 -10.33 5.07 -0.86
CA HIS A 45 -11.20 5.49 0.22
C HIS A 45 -10.93 6.97 0.51
N GLU A 46 -11.89 7.64 1.13
CA GLU A 46 -11.64 8.99 1.63
C GLU A 46 -10.56 8.95 2.72
N ASN A 47 -9.65 9.91 2.69
CA ASN A 47 -8.59 9.99 3.69
C ASN A 47 -9.09 10.74 4.93
N THR A 48 -9.98 10.10 5.66
CA THR A 48 -10.56 10.61 6.90
C THR A 48 -9.88 9.92 8.09
N LYS A 49 -10.03 10.53 9.26
CA LYS A 49 -9.47 9.96 10.49
C LYS A 49 -9.98 8.54 10.75
N ILE A 50 -11.28 8.31 10.57
CA ILE A 50 -11.85 6.97 10.72
C ILE A 50 -11.15 5.98 9.81
N ASN A 51 -10.93 6.35 8.56
CA ASN A 51 -10.33 5.44 7.58
C ASN A 51 -8.84 5.23 7.84
N TYR A 52 -8.06 6.29 8.08
CA TYR A 52 -6.62 6.06 8.28
C TYR A 52 -6.31 5.41 9.65
N GLU A 53 -7.24 5.46 10.59
CA GLU A 53 -7.13 4.69 11.83
C GLU A 53 -7.57 3.23 11.67
N SER A 54 -8.16 2.89 10.53
CA SER A 54 -8.68 1.55 10.23
C SER A 54 -7.91 0.88 9.09
N LEU A 55 -6.66 1.25 8.86
CA LEU A 55 -5.89 0.78 7.70
C LEU A 55 -5.74 -0.73 7.66
N THR A 56 -5.55 -1.38 8.80
CA THR A 56 -5.43 -2.84 8.83
C THR A 56 -6.69 -3.50 8.28
N ILE A 57 -7.86 -2.99 8.67
CA ILE A 57 -9.15 -3.51 8.21
C ILE A 57 -9.32 -3.25 6.71
N ILE A 58 -9.01 -2.04 6.26
CA ILE A 58 -9.11 -1.65 4.85
C ILE A 58 -8.20 -2.52 3.99
N ILE A 59 -6.96 -2.73 4.41
CA ILE A 59 -6.01 -3.57 3.70
C ILE A 59 -6.49 -5.02 3.64
N ASN A 60 -6.91 -5.58 4.77
CA ASN A 60 -7.41 -6.95 4.82
C ASN A 60 -8.64 -7.15 3.94
N ASN A 61 -9.57 -6.20 3.94
CA ASN A 61 -10.76 -6.28 3.09
C ASN A 61 -10.39 -6.23 1.61
N PHE A 62 -9.45 -5.36 1.24
CA PHE A 62 -8.99 -5.26 -0.14
C PHE A 62 -8.35 -6.58 -0.60
N LEU A 63 -7.46 -7.13 0.19
CA LEU A 63 -6.81 -8.41 -0.13
C LEU A 63 -7.84 -9.54 -0.20
N SER A 64 -8.75 -9.61 0.77
CA SER A 64 -9.78 -10.65 0.82
C SER A 64 -10.71 -10.62 -0.37
N SER A 65 -10.94 -9.44 -0.97
CA SER A 65 -11.75 -9.32 -2.19
C SER A 65 -11.17 -10.13 -3.36
N LYS A 66 -9.89 -10.47 -3.30
CA LYS A 66 -9.19 -11.31 -4.28
C LYS A 66 -8.72 -12.63 -3.65
N LYS A 67 -9.32 -13.02 -2.53
CA LYS A 67 -9.01 -14.28 -1.81
C LYS A 67 -7.56 -14.36 -1.36
N LEU A 68 -6.98 -13.20 -0.99
CA LEU A 68 -5.61 -13.10 -0.52
C LEU A 68 -5.58 -12.70 0.95
N LYS A 69 -4.47 -13.00 1.60
CA LYS A 69 -4.14 -12.59 2.96
C LYS A 69 -2.89 -11.73 2.92
N VAL A 70 -2.63 -10.99 3.99
CA VAL A 70 -1.40 -10.21 4.12
C VAL A 70 -0.17 -11.10 3.93
N SER A 71 -0.20 -12.34 4.43
CA SER A 71 0.92 -13.27 4.29
C SER A 71 1.22 -13.68 2.83
N ASP A 72 0.30 -13.42 1.91
CA ASP A 72 0.53 -13.65 0.48
C ASP A 72 1.29 -12.51 -0.19
N ILE A 73 1.48 -11.39 0.49
CA ILE A 73 2.18 -10.22 -0.03
C ILE A 73 3.67 -10.34 0.31
N ASN A 74 4.52 -10.09 -0.67
CA ASN A 74 5.97 -10.18 -0.51
C ASN A 74 6.61 -8.82 -0.24
N GLU A 75 6.09 -7.77 -0.86
CA GLU A 75 6.65 -6.43 -0.75
C GLU A 75 5.53 -5.40 -0.62
N ILE A 76 5.76 -4.39 0.22
CA ILE A 76 4.87 -3.24 0.38
C ILE A 76 5.63 -1.97 0.00
N TYR A 77 4.99 -1.15 -0.82
CA TYR A 77 5.51 0.15 -1.23
C TYR A 77 4.60 1.25 -0.70
N VAL A 78 5.19 2.25 -0.07
CA VAL A 78 4.46 3.32 0.61
C VAL A 78 4.87 4.65 0.03
N ASN A 79 3.91 5.44 -0.45
CA ASN A 79 4.15 6.83 -0.76
C ASN A 79 3.81 7.67 0.47
N LYS A 80 4.82 8.24 1.10
CA LYS A 80 4.66 9.09 2.28
C LYS A 80 4.36 10.54 1.93
N GLY A 81 4.57 10.94 0.68
CA GLY A 81 4.48 12.34 0.29
C GLY A 81 5.47 13.18 1.08
N THR A 82 5.09 14.42 1.36
CA THR A 82 5.89 15.32 2.18
C THR A 82 5.39 15.41 3.60
N GLY A 83 4.27 14.71 3.90
CA GLY A 83 3.56 14.88 5.14
C GLY A 83 4.08 14.04 6.29
N SER A 84 3.79 14.51 7.49
CA SER A 84 4.04 13.78 8.73
C SER A 84 2.77 13.75 9.58
N PHE A 85 1.60 13.80 8.95
CA PHE A 85 0.35 13.80 9.68
C PHE A 85 0.03 12.41 10.27
N ALA A 86 -0.98 12.37 11.12
CA ALA A 86 -1.29 11.17 11.91
C ALA A 86 -1.55 9.94 11.03
N GLY A 87 -2.16 10.12 9.86
CA GLY A 87 -2.43 9.01 8.94
C GLY A 87 -1.16 8.33 8.45
N ILE A 88 -0.13 9.09 8.14
CA ILE A 88 1.17 8.54 7.73
C ILE A 88 1.81 7.77 8.89
N ARG A 89 1.73 8.31 10.11
CA ARG A 89 2.26 7.60 11.29
C ARG A 89 1.52 6.28 11.53
N ASN A 90 0.18 6.30 11.38
CA ASN A 90 -0.61 5.08 11.51
C ASN A 90 -0.24 4.06 10.43
N LEU A 91 -0.09 4.51 9.18
CA LEU A 91 0.32 3.63 8.10
C LEU A 91 1.69 3.01 8.37
N MET A 92 2.65 3.80 8.79
CA MET A 92 3.99 3.27 9.07
C MET A 92 3.98 2.28 10.22
N SER A 93 3.14 2.48 11.23
CA SER A 93 2.97 1.52 12.31
C SER A 93 2.42 0.19 11.80
N VAL A 94 1.44 0.23 10.92
CA VAL A 94 0.84 -0.98 10.32
C VAL A 94 1.87 -1.71 9.46
N VAL A 95 2.58 -0.99 8.61
CA VAL A 95 3.57 -1.58 7.69
C VAL A 95 4.73 -2.21 8.46
N LYS A 96 5.21 -1.54 9.51
CA LYS A 96 6.27 -2.08 10.37
C LYS A 96 5.81 -3.34 11.11
N ALA A 97 4.55 -3.36 11.54
CA ALA A 97 3.98 -4.55 12.16
C ALA A 97 3.94 -5.73 11.19
N PHE A 98 3.55 -5.50 9.94
CA PHE A 98 3.58 -6.55 8.92
C PHE A 98 5.01 -7.03 8.64
N ASN A 99 5.98 -6.13 8.61
CA ASN A 99 7.38 -6.50 8.44
C ASN A 99 7.84 -7.46 9.55
N VAL A 100 7.53 -7.12 10.79
CA VAL A 100 7.95 -7.93 11.94
C VAL A 100 7.18 -9.25 12.01
N ALA A 101 5.85 -9.20 11.87
CA ALA A 101 4.99 -10.38 12.10
C ALA A 101 4.95 -11.33 10.91
N LYS A 102 5.10 -10.82 9.68
CA LYS A 102 4.93 -11.60 8.44
C LYS A 102 6.17 -11.62 7.56
N ASN A 103 7.25 -10.99 8.01
CA ASN A 103 8.50 -10.92 7.27
C ASN A 103 8.35 -10.33 5.86
N ILE A 104 7.52 -9.28 5.75
CA ILE A 104 7.28 -8.59 4.49
C ILE A 104 8.20 -7.39 4.39
N ASP A 105 8.98 -7.29 3.33
CA ASP A 105 9.83 -6.12 3.09
C ASP A 105 8.96 -4.92 2.69
N TYR A 106 9.37 -3.73 3.13
CA TYR A 106 8.67 -2.51 2.73
C TYR A 106 9.65 -1.43 2.29
N TYR A 107 9.15 -0.58 1.38
CA TYR A 107 9.93 0.49 0.78
C TYR A 107 9.10 1.76 0.78
N CYS A 108 9.75 2.89 1.04
CA CYS A 108 9.07 4.18 1.10
C CYS A 108 9.48 5.04 -0.10
N TYR A 109 8.48 5.69 -0.70
CA TYR A 109 8.67 6.68 -1.75
C TYR A 109 8.18 8.03 -1.26
N ASN A 110 8.74 9.06 -1.83
CA ASN A 110 8.36 10.43 -1.53
C ASN A 110 8.02 11.15 -2.83
N LEU A 111 6.86 10.82 -3.39
CA LEU A 111 6.31 11.47 -4.58
C LEU A 111 5.33 12.53 -4.11
N GLY A 112 5.77 13.75 -4.07
CA GLY A 112 4.93 14.75 -3.52
C GLY A 112 4.66 15.93 -4.29
#